data_0f7ee2ba63afd6f99d82842478ed0a7d
#
_entry.id   0f7ee2ba63afd6f99d82842478ed0a7d
#
_cell.length_a   1.000
_cell.length_b   1.000
_cell.length_c   1.000
_cell.angle_alpha   90.00
_cell.angle_beta   90.00
_cell.angle_gamma   90.00
#
_symmetry.space_group_name_H-M   'P 1'
#
loop_
_entity.id
_entity.type
_entity.pdbx_description
1 polymer ?
#
loop_
_entity_poly.entity_id
_entity_poly.type
_entity_poly.pdbx_seq_one_letter_code
_entity_poly.pdbx_strand_id
1 'polypeptide(L)'
;MKTIGDQQLLKRMNRSVLLRLLRAQPGLSRARLAGESGLTKSTVSLLARELIDEGWLSEAATTVADGLGRPSTPLRINVGVRALMGVEIAVETVRLVCVSLQGDVLYSNTHALTDGSPAGVCAQVARMAAIGHAMLGKLGLQLSSIGVCVPGAVDDCTGVVRFAPNLGWRNVSLLPALEKAFAGAGLPGVTVQLQNDADAAALGEIGRAHV
;
A
#
# COMPACT_ATOMS: atom_id res chain seq x y z
N MET A 1 -2.57 -19.79 25.76
CA MET A 1 -3.51 -18.66 25.59
C MET A 1 -3.17 -17.96 24.28
N LYS A 2 -4.06 -18.01 23.25
CA LYS A 2 -3.89 -17.18 22.04
C LYS A 2 -4.20 -15.73 22.44
N THR A 3 -3.22 -14.85 22.35
CA THR A 3 -3.36 -13.42 22.66
C THR A 3 -4.17 -12.72 21.57
N ILE A 4 -4.91 -11.68 21.91
CA ILE A 4 -5.72 -10.87 20.97
C ILE A 4 -4.87 -10.36 19.80
N GLY A 5 -3.56 -10.10 20.01
CA GLY A 5 -2.61 -9.73 18.97
C GLY A 5 -2.41 -10.78 17.87
N ASP A 6 -2.44 -12.07 18.21
CA ASP A 6 -2.30 -13.16 17.23
C ASP A 6 -3.49 -13.24 16.26
N GLN A 7 -4.70 -12.96 16.75
CA GLN A 7 -5.91 -13.01 15.90
C GLN A 7 -5.94 -11.86 14.90
N GLN A 8 -5.53 -10.66 15.30
CA GLN A 8 -5.45 -9.51 14.40
C GLN A 8 -4.35 -9.66 13.35
N LEU A 9 -3.21 -10.24 13.73
CA LEU A 9 -2.14 -10.54 12.81
C LEU A 9 -2.58 -11.57 11.77
N LEU A 10 -3.17 -12.68 12.22
CA LEU A 10 -3.72 -13.71 11.34
C LEU A 10 -4.78 -13.16 10.39
N LYS A 11 -5.66 -12.29 10.88
CA LYS A 11 -6.67 -11.63 10.04
C LYS A 11 -6.00 -10.77 8.96
N ARG A 12 -4.99 -9.96 9.30
CA ARG A 12 -4.23 -9.16 8.33
C ARG A 12 -3.53 -10.03 7.28
N MET A 13 -2.88 -11.11 7.72
CA MET A 13 -2.23 -12.06 6.81
C MET A 13 -3.23 -12.69 5.85
N ASN A 14 -4.37 -13.18 6.35
CA ASN A 14 -5.42 -13.78 5.52
C ASN A 14 -5.99 -12.79 4.50
N ARG A 15 -6.23 -11.53 4.89
CA ARG A 15 -6.66 -10.47 3.97
C ARG A 15 -5.63 -10.25 2.87
N SER A 16 -4.33 -10.19 3.22
CA SER A 16 -3.25 -10.03 2.23
C SER A 16 -3.19 -11.19 1.25
N VAL A 17 -3.45 -12.43 1.70
CA VAL A 17 -3.52 -13.60 0.81
C VAL A 17 -4.65 -13.44 -0.20
N LEU A 18 -5.87 -13.06 0.24
CA LEU A 18 -7.00 -12.87 -0.68
C LEU A 18 -6.74 -11.76 -1.70
N LEU A 19 -6.17 -10.64 -1.27
CA LEU A 19 -5.85 -9.52 -2.18
C LEU A 19 -4.78 -9.92 -3.20
N ARG A 20 -3.75 -10.66 -2.80
CA ARG A 20 -2.72 -11.18 -3.73
C ARG A 20 -3.31 -12.14 -4.76
N LEU A 21 -4.13 -13.08 -4.33
CA LEU A 21 -4.80 -14.01 -5.25
C LEU A 21 -5.68 -13.28 -6.27
N LEU A 22 -6.47 -12.29 -5.82
CA LEU A 22 -7.33 -11.51 -6.71
C LEU A 22 -6.55 -10.56 -7.62
N ARG A 23 -5.37 -10.12 -7.21
CA ARG A 23 -4.47 -9.34 -8.08
C ARG A 23 -3.89 -10.22 -9.18
N ALA A 24 -3.46 -11.43 -8.85
CA ALA A 24 -2.90 -12.39 -9.80
C ALA A 24 -3.99 -12.96 -10.74
N GLN A 25 -5.17 -13.23 -10.21
CA GLN A 25 -6.29 -13.88 -10.92
C GLN A 25 -7.59 -13.10 -10.65
N PRO A 26 -7.86 -12.01 -11.39
CA PRO A 26 -9.11 -11.27 -11.27
C PRO A 26 -10.33 -12.14 -11.62
N GLY A 27 -11.40 -12.00 -10.84
CA GLY A 27 -12.66 -12.71 -11.11
C GLY A 27 -12.81 -14.05 -10.39
N LEU A 28 -11.94 -14.38 -9.44
CA LEU A 28 -12.13 -15.54 -8.58
C LEU A 28 -13.41 -15.40 -7.73
N SER A 29 -14.19 -16.48 -7.66
CA SER A 29 -15.32 -16.57 -6.73
C SER A 29 -14.83 -16.86 -5.31
N ARG A 30 -15.68 -16.59 -4.29
CA ARG A 30 -15.38 -16.94 -2.89
C ARG A 30 -15.04 -18.42 -2.70
N ALA A 31 -15.68 -19.30 -3.46
CA ALA A 31 -15.42 -20.73 -3.39
C ALA A 31 -14.03 -21.10 -3.93
N ARG A 32 -13.62 -20.50 -5.05
CA ARG A 32 -12.28 -20.68 -5.61
C ARG A 32 -11.21 -20.07 -4.71
N LEU A 33 -11.45 -18.87 -4.18
CA LEU A 33 -10.54 -18.25 -3.20
C LEU A 33 -10.33 -19.12 -1.97
N ALA A 34 -11.38 -19.80 -1.48
CA ALA A 34 -11.25 -20.73 -0.36
C ALA A 34 -10.35 -21.93 -0.72
N GLY A 35 -10.52 -22.49 -1.92
CA GLY A 35 -9.68 -23.58 -2.43
C GLY A 35 -8.22 -23.18 -2.58
N GLU A 36 -7.95 -22.01 -3.19
CA GLU A 36 -6.59 -21.56 -3.48
C GLU A 36 -5.85 -21.00 -2.26
N SER A 37 -6.58 -20.37 -1.32
CA SER A 37 -5.99 -19.82 -0.10
C SER A 37 -5.81 -20.85 1.03
N GLY A 38 -6.47 -22.01 0.96
CA GLY A 38 -6.54 -22.96 2.06
C GLY A 38 -7.41 -22.49 3.24
N LEU A 39 -8.10 -21.36 3.12
CA LEU A 39 -9.00 -20.84 4.15
C LEU A 39 -10.38 -21.50 4.04
N THR A 40 -11.11 -21.51 5.16
CA THR A 40 -12.49 -22.01 5.14
C THR A 40 -13.40 -21.08 4.35
N LYS A 41 -14.47 -21.63 3.75
CA LYS A 41 -15.47 -20.83 2.98
C LYS A 41 -16.10 -19.74 3.84
N SER A 42 -16.31 -19.99 5.14
CA SER A 42 -16.85 -19.00 6.08
C SER A 42 -15.86 -17.85 6.32
N THR A 43 -14.58 -18.16 6.51
CA THR A 43 -13.52 -17.15 6.67
C THR A 43 -13.39 -16.28 5.43
N VAL A 44 -13.35 -16.89 4.24
CA VAL A 44 -13.27 -16.13 2.97
C VAL A 44 -14.50 -15.25 2.79
N SER A 45 -15.71 -15.76 3.08
CA SER A 45 -16.94 -14.97 2.94
C SER A 45 -16.97 -13.76 3.89
N LEU A 46 -16.50 -13.93 5.13
CA LEU A 46 -16.39 -12.84 6.10
C LEU A 46 -15.39 -11.79 5.64
N LEU A 47 -14.16 -12.21 5.30
CA LEU A 47 -13.09 -11.30 4.89
C LEU A 47 -13.40 -10.59 3.58
N ALA A 48 -14.02 -11.29 2.62
CA ALA A 48 -14.44 -10.69 1.36
C ALA A 48 -15.51 -9.60 1.57
N ARG A 49 -16.48 -9.83 2.47
CA ARG A 49 -17.48 -8.82 2.83
C ARG A 49 -16.82 -7.58 3.43
N GLU A 50 -15.96 -7.75 4.43
CA GLU A 50 -15.22 -6.64 5.04
C GLU A 50 -14.39 -5.87 4.00
N LEU A 51 -13.69 -6.57 3.11
CA LEU A 51 -12.89 -5.94 2.06
C LEU A 51 -13.76 -5.18 1.03
N ILE A 52 -14.99 -5.64 0.76
CA ILE A 52 -15.95 -4.93 -0.08
C ILE A 52 -16.46 -3.68 0.64
N ASP A 53 -16.90 -3.81 1.92
CA ASP A 53 -17.41 -2.71 2.72
C ASP A 53 -16.36 -1.61 2.90
N GLU A 54 -15.09 -2.00 3.00
CA GLU A 54 -13.95 -1.07 3.07
C GLU A 54 -13.52 -0.52 1.69
N GLY A 55 -14.09 -0.98 0.59
CA GLY A 55 -13.77 -0.53 -0.77
C GLY A 55 -12.48 -1.09 -1.38
N TRP A 56 -11.90 -2.18 -0.83
CA TRP A 56 -10.76 -2.88 -1.43
C TRP A 56 -11.15 -3.81 -2.58
N LEU A 57 -12.34 -4.41 -2.48
CA LEU A 57 -12.87 -5.32 -3.48
C LEU A 57 -14.21 -4.81 -4.01
N SER A 58 -14.58 -5.29 -5.18
CA SER A 58 -15.90 -5.14 -5.77
C SER A 58 -16.39 -6.49 -6.30
N GLU A 59 -17.72 -6.65 -6.36
CA GLU A 59 -18.36 -7.76 -7.03
C GLU A 59 -18.58 -7.40 -8.50
N ALA A 60 -18.20 -8.30 -9.40
CA ALA A 60 -18.57 -8.16 -10.82
C ALA A 60 -19.95 -8.78 -11.05
N ALA A 61 -20.54 -8.46 -12.20
CA ALA A 61 -21.81 -9.08 -12.62
C ALA A 61 -21.71 -10.61 -12.59
N THR A 62 -22.75 -11.26 -12.07
CA THR A 62 -22.80 -12.72 -11.97
C THR A 62 -22.66 -13.33 -13.34
N THR A 63 -21.61 -14.10 -13.56
CA THR A 63 -21.46 -14.90 -14.79
C THR A 63 -22.13 -16.24 -14.57
N VAL A 64 -23.10 -16.56 -15.43
CA VAL A 64 -23.57 -17.94 -15.58
C VAL A 64 -22.46 -18.65 -16.35
N ALA A 65 -21.70 -19.52 -15.68
CA ALA A 65 -20.77 -20.38 -16.40
C ALA A 65 -21.57 -21.28 -17.32
N ASP A 66 -21.10 -21.45 -18.56
CA ASP A 66 -21.63 -22.41 -19.50
C ASP A 66 -21.44 -23.84 -18.95
N GLY A 67 -22.38 -24.30 -18.14
CA GLY A 67 -22.34 -25.61 -17.50
C GLY A 67 -23.12 -25.66 -16.19
N LEU A 68 -23.61 -26.84 -15.83
CA LEU A 68 -24.40 -27.18 -14.63
C LEU A 68 -23.72 -26.75 -13.29
N GLY A 69 -23.65 -25.45 -13.00
CA GLY A 69 -23.09 -24.91 -11.76
C GLY A 69 -23.94 -23.78 -11.19
N ARG A 70 -23.99 -23.66 -9.85
CA ARG A 70 -24.64 -22.52 -9.19
C ARG A 70 -23.96 -21.23 -9.63
N PRO A 71 -24.70 -20.19 -10.06
CA PRO A 71 -24.15 -18.89 -10.41
C PRO A 71 -23.20 -18.38 -9.33
N SER A 72 -22.02 -17.92 -9.73
CA SER A 72 -21.02 -17.39 -8.79
C SER A 72 -20.77 -15.92 -9.07
N THR A 73 -20.63 -15.12 -8.03
CA THR A 73 -20.30 -13.71 -8.13
C THR A 73 -18.78 -13.56 -8.09
N PRO A 74 -18.16 -13.14 -9.21
CA PRO A 74 -16.71 -12.91 -9.27
C PRO A 74 -16.31 -11.72 -8.42
N LEU A 75 -15.15 -11.81 -7.76
CA LEU A 75 -14.55 -10.72 -7.00
C LEU A 75 -13.37 -10.10 -7.78
N ARG A 76 -13.20 -8.79 -7.65
CA ARG A 76 -12.11 -8.05 -8.27
C ARG A 76 -11.55 -7.01 -7.30
N ILE A 77 -10.29 -6.63 -7.49
CA ILE A 77 -9.71 -5.45 -6.83
C ILE A 77 -10.50 -4.22 -7.28
N ASN A 78 -10.92 -3.40 -6.34
CA ASN A 78 -11.65 -2.17 -6.63
C ASN A 78 -10.68 -1.01 -6.87
N VAL A 79 -10.47 -0.66 -8.12
CA VAL A 79 -9.55 0.43 -8.52
C VAL A 79 -10.22 1.82 -8.50
N GLY A 80 -11.55 1.88 -8.32
CA GLY A 80 -12.32 3.11 -8.39
C GLY A 80 -12.46 3.86 -7.06
N VAL A 81 -11.89 3.37 -5.96
CA VAL A 81 -12.08 3.97 -4.64
C VAL A 81 -10.75 4.36 -3.99
N ARG A 82 -9.72 3.53 -4.14
CA ARG A 82 -8.47 3.65 -3.38
C ARG A 82 -7.25 3.76 -4.26
N ALA A 83 -6.28 4.55 -3.79
CA ALA A 83 -4.95 4.65 -4.37
C ALA A 83 -3.88 4.56 -3.28
N LEU A 84 -2.66 4.27 -3.70
CA LEU A 84 -1.46 4.23 -2.88
C LEU A 84 -0.50 5.32 -3.35
N MET A 85 0.36 5.76 -2.46
CA MET A 85 1.42 6.72 -2.77
C MET A 85 2.77 6.13 -2.39
N GLY A 86 3.72 6.19 -3.31
CA GLY A 86 5.12 5.85 -3.08
C GLY A 86 5.97 7.11 -3.12
N VAL A 87 6.93 7.22 -2.22
CA VAL A 87 7.92 8.31 -2.19
C VAL A 87 9.31 7.69 -2.08
N GLU A 88 10.18 8.07 -3.00
CA GLU A 88 11.60 7.75 -2.97
C GLU A 88 12.38 9.00 -2.61
N ILE A 89 13.13 8.92 -1.51
CA ILE A 89 14.09 9.94 -1.10
C ILE A 89 15.46 9.47 -1.59
N ALA A 90 15.96 10.06 -2.66
CA ALA A 90 17.31 9.81 -3.17
C ALA A 90 18.26 10.93 -2.73
N VAL A 91 19.54 10.82 -3.09
CA VAL A 91 20.57 11.79 -2.69
C VAL A 91 20.32 13.19 -3.26
N GLU A 92 19.88 13.25 -4.51
CA GLU A 92 19.71 14.52 -5.24
C GLU A 92 18.26 14.83 -5.56
N THR A 93 17.35 13.88 -5.37
CA THR A 93 15.95 14.01 -5.79
C THR A 93 14.98 13.38 -4.80
N VAL A 94 13.76 13.88 -4.80
CA VAL A 94 12.59 13.22 -4.22
C VAL A 94 11.65 12.89 -5.36
N ARG A 95 11.27 11.62 -5.50
CA ARG A 95 10.27 11.15 -6.46
C ARG A 95 9.02 10.72 -5.73
N LEU A 96 7.87 11.10 -6.27
CA LEU A 96 6.58 10.68 -5.77
C LEU A 96 5.78 10.04 -6.90
N VAL A 97 5.10 8.94 -6.61
CA VAL A 97 4.18 8.26 -7.52
C VAL A 97 2.88 7.92 -6.78
N CYS A 98 1.74 8.20 -7.39
CA CYS A 98 0.44 7.69 -6.97
C CYS A 98 0.03 6.58 -7.93
N VAL A 99 -0.42 5.46 -7.38
CA VAL A 99 -0.78 4.28 -8.16
C VAL A 99 -2.17 3.76 -7.75
N SER A 100 -2.87 3.15 -8.72
CA SER A 100 -4.06 2.36 -8.45
C SER A 100 -3.71 1.10 -7.65
N LEU A 101 -4.71 0.40 -7.09
CA LEU A 101 -4.50 -0.89 -6.42
C LEU A 101 -4.02 -2.01 -7.37
N GLN A 102 -4.09 -1.80 -8.69
CA GLN A 102 -3.51 -2.70 -9.70
C GLN A 102 -2.08 -2.32 -10.10
N GLY A 103 -1.61 -1.14 -9.70
CA GLY A 103 -0.27 -0.66 -9.98
C GLY A 103 -0.18 0.32 -11.16
N ASP A 104 -1.32 0.74 -11.74
CA ASP A 104 -1.31 1.76 -12.79
C ASP A 104 -0.88 3.11 -12.21
N VAL A 105 0.02 3.80 -12.89
CA VAL A 105 0.48 5.13 -12.49
C VAL A 105 -0.61 6.15 -12.77
N LEU A 106 -1.11 6.79 -11.72
CA LEU A 106 -2.16 7.81 -11.77
C LEU A 106 -1.57 9.23 -11.78
N TYR A 107 -0.45 9.42 -11.08
CA TYR A 107 0.28 10.67 -11.00
C TYR A 107 1.73 10.38 -10.61
N SER A 108 2.67 11.14 -11.16
CA SER A 108 4.06 11.10 -10.73
C SER A 108 4.70 12.48 -10.81
N ASN A 109 5.63 12.74 -9.90
CA ASN A 109 6.42 13.95 -9.89
C ASN A 109 7.80 13.69 -9.30
N THR A 110 8.80 14.43 -9.78
CA THR A 110 10.18 14.36 -9.30
C THR A 110 10.70 15.76 -9.12
N HIS A 111 11.28 16.04 -7.98
CA HIS A 111 11.91 17.32 -7.67
C HIS A 111 13.35 17.13 -7.18
N ALA A 112 14.21 18.09 -7.50
CA ALA A 112 15.53 18.13 -6.90
C ALA A 112 15.42 18.29 -5.37
N LEU A 113 16.29 17.61 -4.65
CA LEU A 113 16.42 17.76 -3.21
C LEU A 113 17.27 19.02 -2.94
N THR A 114 16.63 20.07 -2.41
CA THR A 114 17.29 21.38 -2.19
C THR A 114 17.83 21.53 -0.75
N ASP A 115 17.23 20.83 0.19
CA ASP A 115 17.68 20.78 1.59
C ASP A 115 17.74 19.33 2.05
N GLY A 116 18.93 18.77 2.15
CA GLY A 116 19.18 17.39 2.58
C GLY A 116 19.06 17.17 4.09
N SER A 117 18.74 18.20 4.88
CA SER A 117 18.44 18.00 6.30
C SER A 117 17.18 17.16 6.47
N PRO A 118 17.07 16.32 7.52
CA PRO A 118 15.86 15.53 7.76
C PRO A 118 14.57 16.37 7.80
N ALA A 119 14.64 17.58 8.36
CA ALA A 119 13.51 18.50 8.40
C ALA A 119 13.14 19.05 7.03
N GLY A 120 14.13 19.44 6.21
CA GLY A 120 13.94 19.92 4.84
C GLY A 120 13.31 18.85 3.95
N VAL A 121 13.84 17.62 4.04
CA VAL A 121 13.30 16.46 3.32
C VAL A 121 11.85 16.19 3.71
N CYS A 122 11.53 16.13 5.01
CA CYS A 122 10.15 15.92 5.46
C CYS A 122 9.21 17.02 4.95
N ALA A 123 9.63 18.28 4.99
CA ALA A 123 8.83 19.40 4.49
C ALA A 123 8.60 19.31 2.97
N GLN A 124 9.63 18.93 2.21
CA GLN A 124 9.51 18.74 0.76
C GLN A 124 8.59 17.57 0.41
N VAL A 125 8.79 16.41 1.05
CA VAL A 125 7.95 15.22 0.86
C VAL A 125 6.49 15.52 1.20
N ALA A 126 6.23 16.23 2.29
CA ALA A 126 4.87 16.58 2.69
C ALA A 126 4.18 17.51 1.68
N ARG A 127 4.88 18.51 1.13
CA ARG A 127 4.34 19.37 0.06
C ARG A 127 4.00 18.56 -1.20
N MET A 128 4.90 17.66 -1.61
CA MET A 128 4.66 16.81 -2.79
C MET A 128 3.48 15.86 -2.54
N ALA A 129 3.38 15.28 -1.34
CA ALA A 129 2.28 14.39 -0.96
C ALA A 129 0.94 15.12 -0.95
N ALA A 130 0.88 16.37 -0.49
CA ALA A 130 -0.34 17.18 -0.55
C ALA A 130 -0.82 17.41 -1.98
N ILE A 131 0.11 17.67 -2.92
CA ILE A 131 -0.21 17.80 -4.34
C ILE A 131 -0.73 16.47 -4.90
N GLY A 132 -0.04 15.36 -4.63
CA GLY A 132 -0.45 14.03 -5.05
C GLY A 132 -1.84 13.67 -4.51
N HIS A 133 -2.10 13.95 -3.23
CA HIS A 133 -3.42 13.74 -2.61
C HIS A 133 -4.52 14.55 -3.30
N ALA A 134 -4.26 15.83 -3.59
CA ALA A 134 -5.20 16.67 -4.32
C ALA A 134 -5.50 16.13 -5.73
N MET A 135 -4.49 15.57 -6.42
CA MET A 135 -4.68 14.94 -7.72
C MET A 135 -5.54 13.67 -7.62
N LEU A 136 -5.31 12.83 -6.61
CA LEU A 136 -6.17 11.67 -6.34
C LEU A 136 -7.61 12.10 -6.05
N GLY A 137 -7.81 13.15 -5.27
CA GLY A 137 -9.14 13.70 -4.98
C GLY A 137 -9.90 14.15 -6.25
N LYS A 138 -9.21 14.74 -7.24
CA LYS A 138 -9.80 15.09 -8.54
C LYS A 138 -10.25 13.85 -9.33
N LEU A 139 -9.64 12.70 -9.10
CA LEU A 139 -10.00 11.42 -9.70
C LEU A 139 -11.07 10.66 -8.87
N GLY A 140 -11.55 11.24 -7.78
CA GLY A 140 -12.51 10.60 -6.86
C GLY A 140 -11.89 9.50 -6.00
N LEU A 141 -10.55 9.43 -5.92
CA LEU A 141 -9.84 8.37 -5.22
C LEU A 141 -9.38 8.80 -3.83
N GLN A 142 -9.43 7.88 -2.88
CA GLN A 142 -8.95 8.06 -1.52
C GLN A 142 -7.53 7.50 -1.37
N LEU A 143 -6.63 8.29 -0.79
CA LEU A 143 -5.30 7.83 -0.43
C LEU A 143 -5.38 6.88 0.77
N SER A 144 -4.91 5.64 0.61
CA SER A 144 -4.95 4.62 1.66
C SER A 144 -3.70 4.56 2.50
N SER A 145 -2.54 4.71 1.89
CA SER A 145 -1.24 4.69 2.60
C SER A 145 -0.13 5.34 1.76
N ILE A 146 0.93 5.71 2.45
CA ILE A 146 2.16 6.23 1.85
C ILE A 146 3.31 5.29 2.21
N GLY A 147 3.96 4.71 1.20
CA GLY A 147 5.25 4.04 1.34
C GLY A 147 6.37 5.01 1.07
N VAL A 148 7.34 5.10 1.97
CA VAL A 148 8.54 5.93 1.79
C VAL A 148 9.75 5.04 1.78
N CYS A 149 10.64 5.19 0.80
CA CYS A 149 11.93 4.53 0.81
C CYS A 149 13.08 5.55 0.81
N VAL A 150 14.16 5.15 1.45
CA VAL A 150 15.34 5.98 1.66
C VAL A 150 16.60 5.09 1.58
N PRO A 151 17.71 5.57 1.00
CA PRO A 151 18.95 4.81 0.99
C PRO A 151 19.52 4.68 2.41
N GLY A 152 20.07 3.52 2.74
CA GLY A 152 20.74 3.26 4.00
C GLY A 152 20.06 2.22 4.91
N ALA A 153 20.57 2.05 6.11
CA ALA A 153 20.04 1.11 7.07
C ALA A 153 18.83 1.69 7.81
N VAL A 154 17.67 1.09 7.60
CA VAL A 154 16.39 1.47 8.20
C VAL A 154 15.97 0.42 9.21
N ASP A 155 15.54 0.87 10.39
CA ASP A 155 14.82 0.06 11.37
C ASP A 155 13.33 0.31 11.13
N ASP A 156 12.69 -0.60 10.41
CA ASP A 156 11.29 -0.50 10.00
C ASP A 156 10.30 -0.60 11.18
N CYS A 157 10.70 -1.27 12.27
CA CYS A 157 9.89 -1.37 13.47
C CYS A 157 9.79 -0.03 14.22
N THR A 158 10.88 0.72 14.27
CA THR A 158 10.94 2.01 14.99
C THR A 158 10.84 3.23 14.08
N GLY A 159 10.96 3.04 12.77
CA GLY A 159 10.96 4.13 11.79
C GLY A 159 12.19 5.03 11.84
N VAL A 160 13.33 4.47 12.30
CA VAL A 160 14.60 5.18 12.46
C VAL A 160 15.54 4.83 11.31
N VAL A 161 16.06 5.84 10.61
CA VAL A 161 17.20 5.69 9.71
C VAL A 161 18.44 5.63 10.56
N ARG A 162 19.01 4.44 10.75
CA ARG A 162 20.21 4.22 11.57
C ARG A 162 21.44 4.84 10.95
N PHE A 163 21.59 4.66 9.64
CA PHE A 163 22.74 5.19 8.91
C PHE A 163 22.42 5.31 7.41
N ALA A 164 22.54 6.51 6.88
CA ALA A 164 22.43 6.83 5.45
C ALA A 164 23.58 7.75 5.05
N PRO A 165 24.77 7.20 4.73
CA PRO A 165 25.99 8.00 4.53
C PRO A 165 25.86 9.00 3.39
N ASN A 166 25.17 8.63 2.30
CA ASN A 166 24.97 9.49 1.15
C ASN A 166 24.06 10.70 1.43
N LEU A 167 23.24 10.64 2.47
CA LEU A 167 22.41 11.75 2.95
C LEU A 167 23.05 12.46 4.17
N GLY A 168 24.16 11.94 4.68
CA GLY A 168 24.77 12.43 5.90
C GLY A 168 23.97 12.15 7.17
N TRP A 169 23.06 11.18 7.16
CA TRP A 169 22.15 10.92 8.27
C TRP A 169 22.65 9.80 9.19
N ARG A 170 22.43 9.99 10.48
CA ARG A 170 22.69 8.99 11.52
C ARG A 170 21.64 9.08 12.63
N ASN A 171 21.01 7.95 12.95
CA ASN A 171 19.97 7.82 13.99
C ASN A 171 18.84 8.86 13.86
N VAL A 172 18.33 9.04 12.64
CA VAL A 172 17.23 9.98 12.36
C VAL A 172 15.89 9.29 12.56
N SER A 173 15.06 9.78 13.48
CA SER A 173 13.68 9.33 13.66
C SER A 173 12.80 9.87 12.54
N LEU A 174 12.92 9.26 11.36
CA LEU A 174 12.32 9.80 10.13
C LEU A 174 10.81 9.56 10.07
N LEU A 175 10.32 8.38 10.46
CA LEU A 175 8.89 8.05 10.37
C LEU A 175 8.02 8.99 11.21
N PRO A 176 8.30 9.25 12.50
CA PRO A 176 7.51 10.22 13.28
C PRO A 176 7.57 11.65 12.71
N ALA A 177 8.73 12.03 12.15
CA ALA A 177 8.87 13.34 11.51
C ALA A 177 8.02 13.48 10.25
N LEU A 178 7.98 12.43 9.42
CA LEU A 178 7.12 12.37 8.24
C LEU A 178 5.64 12.37 8.60
N GLU A 179 5.21 11.57 9.58
CA GLU A 179 3.82 11.56 10.05
C GLU A 179 3.35 12.93 10.51
N LYS A 180 4.20 13.63 11.28
CA LYS A 180 3.95 15.02 11.70
C LYS A 180 3.86 15.98 10.51
N ALA A 181 4.76 15.85 9.53
CA ALA A 181 4.79 16.69 8.34
C ALA A 181 3.56 16.45 7.45
N PHE A 182 3.15 15.20 7.27
CA PHE A 182 1.95 14.84 6.52
C PHE A 182 0.68 15.36 7.21
N ALA A 183 0.57 15.23 8.53
CA ALA A 183 -0.56 15.79 9.27
C ALA A 183 -0.66 17.32 9.08
N GLY A 184 0.47 18.02 9.15
CA GLY A 184 0.55 19.46 8.87
C GLY A 184 0.22 19.87 7.43
N ALA A 185 0.37 18.94 6.48
CA ALA A 185 0.07 19.13 5.06
C ALA A 185 -1.36 18.68 4.66
N GLY A 186 -2.24 18.42 5.62
CA GLY A 186 -3.63 18.04 5.38
C GLY A 186 -3.86 16.55 5.13
N LEU A 187 -2.93 15.70 5.56
CA LEU A 187 -2.98 14.23 5.47
C LEU A 187 -2.97 13.57 6.87
N PRO A 188 -3.86 13.97 7.79
CA PRO A 188 -3.85 13.44 9.15
C PRO A 188 -4.26 11.96 9.16
N GLY A 189 -3.54 11.14 9.93
CA GLY A 189 -3.88 9.73 10.14
C GLY A 189 -3.61 8.81 8.95
N VAL A 190 -2.96 9.30 7.87
CA VAL A 190 -2.54 8.42 6.78
C VAL A 190 -1.50 7.42 7.31
N THR A 191 -1.67 6.16 6.96
CA THR A 191 -0.69 5.11 7.31
C THR A 191 0.59 5.33 6.52
N VAL A 192 1.71 5.45 7.20
CA VAL A 192 3.05 5.61 6.59
C VAL A 192 3.89 4.37 6.88
N GLN A 193 4.59 3.89 5.88
CA GLN A 193 5.59 2.83 6.01
C GLN A 193 6.94 3.36 5.51
N LEU A 194 8.00 3.05 6.23
CA LEU A 194 9.36 3.45 5.89
C LEU A 194 10.22 2.21 5.68
N GLN A 195 10.96 2.15 4.57
CA GLN A 195 11.85 1.04 4.25
C GLN A 195 13.14 1.53 3.59
N ASN A 196 14.13 0.65 3.54
CA ASN A 196 15.29 0.83 2.68
C ASN A 196 14.87 0.74 1.20
N ASP A 197 15.53 1.48 0.31
CA ASP A 197 15.24 1.53 -1.12
C ASP A 197 15.46 0.19 -1.84
N ALA A 198 16.53 -0.53 -1.50
CA ALA A 198 16.80 -1.87 -2.07
C ALA A 198 15.78 -2.91 -1.60
N ASP A 199 15.39 -2.89 -0.31
CA ASP A 199 14.35 -3.77 0.23
C ASP A 199 12.99 -3.48 -0.41
N ALA A 200 12.64 -2.20 -0.59
CA ALA A 200 11.41 -1.80 -1.26
C ALA A 200 11.38 -2.27 -2.73
N ALA A 201 12.51 -2.14 -3.44
CA ALA A 201 12.65 -2.63 -4.81
C ALA A 201 12.52 -4.17 -4.88
N ALA A 202 13.21 -4.91 -4.00
CA ALA A 202 13.13 -6.36 -3.93
C ALA A 202 11.70 -6.85 -3.65
N LEU A 203 10.98 -6.21 -2.72
CA LEU A 203 9.56 -6.52 -2.44
C LEU A 203 8.68 -6.26 -3.66
N GLY A 204 8.95 -5.20 -4.42
CA GLY A 204 8.25 -4.90 -5.67
C GLY A 204 8.44 -5.97 -6.74
N GLU A 205 9.66 -6.48 -6.92
CA GLU A 205 9.97 -7.56 -7.87
C GLU A 205 9.40 -8.91 -7.43
N ILE A 206 9.50 -9.26 -6.14
CA ILE A 206 8.87 -10.47 -5.59
C ILE A 206 7.34 -10.42 -5.82
N GLY A 207 6.73 -9.26 -5.62
CA GLY A 207 5.30 -9.07 -5.87
C GLY A 207 4.91 -9.24 -7.34
N ARG A 208 5.80 -8.95 -8.29
CA ARG A 208 5.60 -9.17 -9.74
C ARG A 208 5.82 -10.61 -10.17
N ALA A 209 6.81 -11.29 -9.57
CA ALA A 209 7.17 -12.67 -9.92
C ALA A 209 6.10 -13.70 -9.52
N HIS A 210 5.15 -13.33 -8.68
CA HIS A 210 4.06 -14.19 -8.19
C HIS A 210 2.70 -13.87 -8.85
N VAL A 211 2.69 -13.15 -9.97
CA VAL A 211 1.49 -12.81 -10.75
C VAL A 211 1.42 -13.62 -12.04
#